data_e8006a289f863314b7bc4a9ecb20c469
#
_entry.id   e8006a289f863314b7bc4a9ecb20c469
#
_cell.length_a   1.000
_cell.length_b   1.000
_cell.length_c   1.000
_cell.angle_alpha   90.00
_cell.angle_beta   90.00
_cell.angle_gamma   90.00
#
_symmetry.space_group_name_H-M   'P 1'
#
loop_
_entity.id
_entity.type
_entity.pdbx_description
1 polymer ?
#
loop_
_entity_poly.entity_id
_entity_poly.type
_entity_poly.pdbx_seq_one_letter_code
_entity_poly.pdbx_strand_id
1 'polypeptide(L)'
;MLQGGGALGAYQAGVFESLSEVYREPTWVAGISIGAINAALIAGNSAATRVAKLREFWDLVSSALPPRPPFASPSVREGLNEASAGQVMLFGVPGFFKPRFPPAPFQPRGSLEAISYYDTAPLLDTLEQLVDFDRINAGGVRLSIGAVNVRTGNFEYFDSSKQTLDARHIMASGALPPGFAPVEIDGEHYWDGGLVSNTPLQYVLDQPGKQRRTVFQVDLFAALGALPTTLAEVNEREKDIRFSSRTRLNTTNELDRQVIAQAAKRLIAKLPAALRDDPDVRALARVRSEHAVDVVHLIYRSKHYESQSKDYEFSRQLSAFWLVLPGARRLPQILQGWSAARPSVLLGTSRNAFIEQMKNVE
;
A
#
# COMPACT_ATOMS: atom_id res chain seq x y z
N MET A 1 2.03 -2.72 -6.01
CA MET A 1 2.52 -2.12 -4.75
C MET A 1 1.35 -1.51 -4.01
N LEU A 2 1.27 -1.71 -2.71
CA LEU A 2 0.11 -1.38 -1.88
C LEU A 2 0.56 -0.48 -0.72
N GLN A 3 0.04 0.75 -0.66
CA GLN A 3 0.35 1.74 0.37
C GLN A 3 -0.31 1.39 1.71
N GLY A 4 0.27 1.83 2.83
CA GLY A 4 -0.39 1.81 4.14
C GLY A 4 -1.54 2.80 4.24
N GLY A 5 -2.57 2.51 5.06
CA GLY A 5 -3.71 3.42 5.21
C GLY A 5 -4.93 2.85 5.93
N GLY A 6 -4.76 1.87 6.82
CA GLY A 6 -5.84 1.32 7.65
C GLY A 6 -7.05 0.84 6.84
N ALA A 7 -8.23 1.24 7.22
CA ALA A 7 -9.49 0.84 6.57
C ALA A 7 -9.59 1.18 5.08
N LEU A 8 -8.83 2.17 4.60
CA LEU A 8 -8.76 2.51 3.18
C LEU A 8 -8.19 1.38 2.31
N GLY A 9 -7.51 0.41 2.92
CA GLY A 9 -7.01 -0.78 2.23
C GLY A 9 -8.07 -1.61 1.51
N ALA A 10 -9.37 -1.45 1.85
CA ALA A 10 -10.47 -2.03 1.10
C ALA A 10 -10.48 -1.59 -0.38
N TYR A 11 -10.07 -0.36 -0.67
CA TYR A 11 -9.90 0.12 -2.04
C TYR A 11 -8.86 -0.69 -2.82
N GLN A 12 -7.75 -1.07 -2.16
CA GLN A 12 -6.71 -1.88 -2.80
C GLN A 12 -7.23 -3.27 -3.17
N ALA A 13 -8.07 -3.87 -2.31
CA ALA A 13 -8.71 -5.15 -2.60
C ALA A 13 -9.59 -5.07 -3.86
N GLY A 14 -10.41 -4.00 -3.99
CA GLY A 14 -11.23 -3.78 -5.19
C GLY A 14 -10.42 -3.49 -6.45
N VAL A 15 -9.32 -2.74 -6.33
CA VAL A 15 -8.38 -2.54 -7.44
C VAL A 15 -7.78 -3.88 -7.87
N PHE A 16 -7.34 -4.70 -6.91
CA PHE A 16 -6.77 -6.01 -7.24
C PHE A 16 -7.80 -6.93 -7.90
N GLU A 17 -9.05 -6.97 -7.42
CA GLU A 17 -10.12 -7.72 -8.05
C GLU A 17 -10.29 -7.31 -9.52
N SER A 18 -10.40 -6.02 -9.81
CA SER A 18 -10.53 -5.51 -11.19
C SER A 18 -9.30 -5.81 -12.06
N LEU A 19 -8.09 -5.76 -11.49
CA LEU A 19 -6.88 -6.13 -12.20
C LEU A 19 -6.84 -7.63 -12.52
N SER A 20 -7.34 -8.49 -11.63
CA SER A 20 -7.36 -9.94 -11.80
C SER A 20 -8.26 -10.41 -12.95
N GLU A 21 -9.25 -9.59 -13.35
CA GLU A 21 -10.11 -9.86 -14.51
C GLU A 21 -9.40 -9.68 -15.86
N VAL A 22 -8.32 -8.87 -15.89
CA VAL A 22 -7.65 -8.45 -17.14
C VAL A 22 -6.23 -8.96 -17.22
N TYR A 23 -5.52 -8.97 -16.10
CA TYR A 23 -4.13 -9.35 -16.04
C TYR A 23 -3.95 -10.75 -15.49
N ARG A 24 -2.88 -11.39 -15.95
CA ARG A 24 -2.40 -12.63 -15.35
C ARG A 24 -1.91 -12.40 -13.93
N GLU A 25 -1.56 -13.48 -13.25
CA GLU A 25 -1.05 -13.45 -11.88
C GLU A 25 0.08 -12.41 -11.69
N PRO A 26 0.10 -11.67 -10.57
CA PRO A 26 1.24 -10.86 -10.22
C PRO A 26 2.44 -11.77 -9.95
N THR A 27 3.61 -11.36 -10.37
CA THR A 27 4.87 -12.06 -10.06
C THR A 27 5.47 -11.59 -8.73
N TRP A 28 5.07 -10.39 -8.29
CA TRP A 28 5.57 -9.75 -7.10
C TRP A 28 4.53 -8.80 -6.52
N VAL A 29 4.27 -8.90 -5.22
CA VAL A 29 3.44 -7.95 -4.47
C VAL A 29 4.26 -7.38 -3.33
N ALA A 30 4.20 -6.06 -3.14
CA ALA A 30 4.88 -5.38 -2.05
C ALA A 30 3.91 -4.44 -1.34
N GLY A 31 3.96 -4.38 -0.01
CA GLY A 31 3.02 -3.60 0.79
C GLY A 31 3.59 -3.07 2.10
N ILE A 32 2.92 -2.04 2.64
CA ILE A 32 3.19 -1.44 3.94
C ILE A 32 1.88 -1.43 4.73
N SER A 33 1.94 -1.76 6.03
CA SER A 33 0.77 -1.70 6.93
C SER A 33 -0.40 -2.54 6.39
N ILE A 34 -1.59 -1.98 6.24
CA ILE A 34 -2.74 -2.65 5.62
C ILE A 34 -2.42 -3.15 4.19
N GLY A 35 -1.54 -2.45 3.48
CA GLY A 35 -1.04 -2.89 2.19
C GLY A 35 -0.21 -4.18 2.28
N ALA A 36 0.49 -4.42 3.40
CA ALA A 36 1.19 -5.68 3.66
C ALA A 36 0.21 -6.84 3.90
N ILE A 37 -0.89 -6.58 4.62
CA ILE A 37 -1.95 -7.57 4.85
C ILE A 37 -2.59 -7.96 3.51
N ASN A 38 -3.02 -6.98 2.70
CA ASN A 38 -3.57 -7.25 1.37
C ASN A 38 -2.55 -7.98 0.48
N ALA A 39 -1.27 -7.60 0.53
CA ALA A 39 -0.19 -8.24 -0.22
C ALA A 39 -0.01 -9.70 0.18
N ALA A 40 -0.07 -10.02 1.48
CA ALA A 40 0.02 -11.38 1.99
C ALA A 40 -1.17 -12.24 1.54
N LEU A 41 -2.39 -11.69 1.61
CA LEU A 41 -3.61 -12.36 1.11
C LEU A 41 -3.52 -12.65 -0.39
N ILE A 42 -2.92 -11.76 -1.17
CA ILE A 42 -2.71 -11.96 -2.62
C ILE A 42 -1.63 -13.02 -2.88
N ALA A 43 -0.49 -12.94 -2.20
CA ALA A 43 0.65 -13.82 -2.44
C ALA A 43 0.44 -15.23 -1.89
N GLY A 44 -0.18 -15.36 -0.70
CA GLY A 44 -0.42 -16.62 -0.01
C GLY A 44 -1.63 -17.41 -0.53
N ASN A 45 -2.33 -16.92 -1.55
CA ASN A 45 -3.50 -17.62 -2.09
C ASN A 45 -3.36 -17.89 -3.59
N SER A 46 -4.04 -18.94 -4.07
CA SER A 46 -4.08 -19.26 -5.50
C SER A 46 -4.84 -18.21 -6.30
N ALA A 47 -4.62 -18.12 -7.60
CA ALA A 47 -5.37 -17.21 -8.47
C ALA A 47 -6.88 -17.37 -8.34
N ALA A 48 -7.35 -18.60 -8.11
CA ALA A 48 -8.79 -18.89 -7.97
C ALA A 48 -9.38 -18.43 -6.63
N THR A 49 -8.58 -18.30 -5.57
CA THR A 49 -9.07 -18.08 -4.20
C THR A 49 -8.71 -16.70 -3.63
N ARG A 50 -7.68 -16.02 -4.14
CA ARG A 50 -7.15 -14.79 -3.53
C ARG A 50 -8.17 -13.65 -3.42
N VAL A 51 -9.03 -13.46 -4.42
CA VAL A 51 -10.11 -12.45 -4.36
C VAL A 51 -11.13 -12.82 -3.30
N ALA A 52 -11.51 -14.10 -3.20
CA ALA A 52 -12.43 -14.57 -2.16
C ALA A 52 -11.81 -14.38 -0.76
N LYS A 53 -10.52 -14.66 -0.58
CA LYS A 53 -9.82 -14.45 0.70
C LYS A 53 -9.66 -12.98 1.07
N LEU A 54 -9.43 -12.10 0.11
CA LEU A 54 -9.50 -10.66 0.34
C LEU A 54 -10.89 -10.23 0.82
N ARG A 55 -11.95 -10.73 0.19
CA ARG A 55 -13.33 -10.45 0.61
C ARG A 55 -13.62 -10.97 2.02
N GLU A 56 -13.23 -12.21 2.31
CA GLU A 56 -13.39 -12.83 3.62
C GLU A 56 -12.73 -11.99 4.73
N PHE A 57 -11.49 -11.51 4.50
CA PHE A 57 -10.82 -10.62 5.42
C PHE A 57 -11.60 -9.31 5.64
N TRP A 58 -11.99 -8.62 4.55
CA TRP A 58 -12.66 -7.33 4.65
C TRP A 58 -14.08 -7.43 5.22
N ASP A 59 -14.79 -8.53 4.96
CA ASP A 59 -16.08 -8.81 5.57
C ASP A 59 -15.95 -9.09 7.07
N LEU A 60 -14.92 -9.84 7.49
CA LEU A 60 -14.62 -10.11 8.90
C LEU A 60 -14.35 -8.80 9.66
N VAL A 61 -13.40 -7.99 9.22
CA VAL A 61 -13.00 -6.77 9.94
C VAL A 61 -14.07 -5.68 9.94
N SER A 62 -15.08 -5.77 9.07
CA SER A 62 -16.24 -4.85 9.05
C SER A 62 -17.51 -5.42 9.71
N SER A 63 -17.47 -6.65 10.22
CA SER A 63 -18.68 -7.38 10.67
C SER A 63 -19.36 -6.82 11.92
N ALA A 64 -18.61 -6.14 12.81
CA ALA A 64 -19.16 -5.59 14.07
C ALA A 64 -19.91 -4.28 13.89
N LEU A 65 -19.85 -3.67 12.71
CA LEU A 65 -20.45 -2.36 12.46
C LEU A 65 -21.85 -2.50 11.87
N PRO A 66 -22.83 -1.70 12.34
CA PRO A 66 -24.21 -1.79 11.85
C PRO A 66 -24.29 -1.43 10.36
N PRO A 67 -25.20 -2.07 9.61
CA PRO A 67 -25.46 -1.69 8.22
C PRO A 67 -25.99 -0.27 8.15
N ARG A 68 -25.49 0.51 7.17
CA ARG A 68 -25.91 1.91 7.00
C ARG A 68 -27.18 2.05 6.17
N PRO A 69 -28.00 3.08 6.47
CA PRO A 69 -29.14 3.41 5.63
C PRO A 69 -28.67 3.81 4.22
N PRO A 70 -29.20 3.23 3.14
CA PRO A 70 -28.75 3.51 1.78
C PRO A 70 -29.04 4.95 1.31
N PHE A 71 -29.95 5.66 1.97
CA PHE A 71 -30.42 7.01 1.60
C PHE A 71 -30.04 8.11 2.59
N ALA A 72 -29.01 7.95 3.40
CA ALA A 72 -28.58 8.98 4.33
C ALA A 72 -27.98 10.21 3.60
N SER A 73 -28.33 11.42 4.08
CA SER A 73 -27.71 12.66 3.58
C SER A 73 -26.21 12.70 3.87
N PRO A 74 -25.41 13.53 3.18
CA PRO A 74 -23.97 13.61 3.40
C PRO A 74 -23.60 13.88 4.88
N SER A 75 -24.27 14.80 5.55
CA SER A 75 -24.06 15.12 6.96
C SER A 75 -24.40 13.97 7.92
N VAL A 76 -25.47 13.23 7.65
CA VAL A 76 -25.82 12.02 8.42
C VAL A 76 -24.78 10.93 8.22
N ARG A 77 -24.27 10.78 7.00
CA ARG A 77 -23.18 9.81 6.71
C ARG A 77 -21.90 10.15 7.45
N GLU A 78 -21.52 11.42 7.46
CA GLU A 78 -20.35 11.90 8.18
C GLU A 78 -20.44 11.59 9.68
N GLY A 79 -21.55 11.94 10.32
CA GLY A 79 -21.78 11.61 11.73
C GLY A 79 -21.80 10.11 12.03
N LEU A 80 -22.35 9.29 11.12
CA LEU A 80 -22.31 7.83 11.26
C LEU A 80 -20.87 7.27 11.06
N ASN A 81 -20.07 7.87 10.18
CA ASN A 81 -18.69 7.50 9.98
C ASN A 81 -17.85 7.78 11.22
N GLU A 82 -18.02 8.96 11.83
CA GLU A 82 -17.32 9.31 13.07
C GLU A 82 -17.75 8.43 14.24
N ALA A 83 -19.04 8.16 14.38
CA ALA A 83 -19.56 7.23 15.39
C ALA A 83 -18.97 5.81 15.20
N SER A 84 -18.89 5.35 13.95
CA SER A 84 -18.30 4.06 13.60
C SER A 84 -16.79 4.01 13.92
N ALA A 85 -16.05 5.05 13.60
CA ALA A 85 -14.63 5.15 13.96
C ALA A 85 -14.44 5.19 15.49
N GLY A 86 -15.29 5.93 16.21
CA GLY A 86 -15.32 5.95 17.67
C GLY A 86 -15.63 4.56 18.27
N GLN A 87 -16.56 3.82 17.69
CA GLN A 87 -16.85 2.43 18.08
C GLN A 87 -15.63 1.52 17.88
N VAL A 88 -14.94 1.64 16.75
CA VAL A 88 -13.71 0.88 16.47
C VAL A 88 -12.62 1.19 17.51
N MET A 89 -12.44 2.46 17.88
CA MET A 89 -11.47 2.85 18.91
C MET A 89 -11.81 2.30 20.29
N LEU A 90 -13.10 2.20 20.63
CA LEU A 90 -13.56 1.74 21.95
C LEU A 90 -13.63 0.22 22.08
N PHE A 91 -14.02 -0.48 21.02
CA PHE A 91 -14.31 -1.92 21.06
C PHE A 91 -13.37 -2.77 20.19
N GLY A 92 -12.52 -2.14 19.38
CA GLY A 92 -11.64 -2.84 18.45
C GLY A 92 -12.33 -3.27 17.16
N VAL A 93 -11.65 -4.14 16.42
CA VAL A 93 -12.07 -4.67 15.11
C VAL A 93 -12.00 -6.20 15.15
N PRO A 94 -13.09 -6.90 14.85
CA PRO A 94 -13.10 -8.36 14.79
C PRO A 94 -12.01 -8.89 13.87
N GLY A 95 -11.27 -9.91 14.34
CA GLY A 95 -10.20 -10.51 13.56
C GLY A 95 -8.99 -9.62 13.30
N PHE A 96 -8.92 -8.43 13.95
CA PHE A 96 -7.80 -7.51 13.77
C PHE A 96 -7.18 -7.09 15.10
N PHE A 97 -7.92 -6.35 15.94
CA PHE A 97 -7.44 -5.90 17.24
C PHE A 97 -8.57 -5.71 18.25
N LYS A 98 -8.22 -5.81 19.53
CA LYS A 98 -9.13 -5.54 20.66
C LYS A 98 -8.47 -4.59 21.68
N PRO A 99 -9.23 -3.77 22.42
CA PRO A 99 -8.70 -2.94 23.50
C PRO A 99 -8.00 -3.80 24.54
N ARG A 100 -6.90 -3.29 25.10
CA ARG A 100 -6.24 -3.94 26.26
C ARG A 100 -7.02 -3.74 27.54
N PHE A 101 -7.09 -4.80 28.32
CA PHE A 101 -7.63 -4.72 29.66
C PHE A 101 -6.70 -5.44 30.64
N PRO A 102 -6.20 -4.78 31.71
CA PRO A 102 -6.32 -3.35 32.02
C PRO A 102 -5.70 -2.46 30.93
N PRO A 103 -6.14 -1.17 30.80
CA PRO A 103 -5.55 -0.22 29.87
C PRO A 103 -4.06 0.01 30.09
N ALA A 104 -3.31 0.41 29.06
CA ALA A 104 -1.86 0.56 29.06
C ALA A 104 -1.25 1.29 30.28
N PRO A 105 -1.83 2.41 30.80
CA PRO A 105 -1.29 3.09 31.97
C PRO A 105 -1.32 2.25 33.28
N PHE A 106 -2.12 1.20 33.31
CA PHE A 106 -2.25 0.30 34.48
C PHE A 106 -1.48 -1.02 34.30
N GLN A 107 -0.75 -1.15 33.22
CA GLN A 107 0.09 -2.32 32.92
C GLN A 107 1.48 -2.19 33.57
N PRO A 108 2.18 -3.29 33.82
CA PRO A 108 3.54 -3.27 34.36
C PRO A 108 4.50 -2.51 33.48
N ARG A 109 5.24 -1.57 34.06
CA ARG A 109 6.22 -0.77 33.32
C ARG A 109 7.27 -1.67 32.66
N GLY A 110 7.49 -1.47 31.38
CA GLY A 110 8.45 -2.25 30.58
C GLY A 110 7.82 -3.44 29.84
N SER A 111 6.53 -3.73 30.08
CA SER A 111 5.82 -4.72 29.26
C SER A 111 5.34 -4.12 27.92
N LEU A 112 5.12 -4.97 26.93
CA LEU A 112 4.56 -4.54 25.62
C LEU A 112 3.13 -4.00 25.77
N GLU A 113 2.39 -4.48 26.77
CA GLU A 113 1.05 -4.04 27.11
C GLU A 113 1.02 -2.60 27.63
N ALA A 114 2.10 -2.15 28.31
CA ALA A 114 2.21 -0.80 28.83
C ALA A 114 2.47 0.27 27.76
N ILE A 115 2.86 -0.14 26.54
CA ILE A 115 3.26 0.77 25.45
C ILE A 115 2.32 0.71 24.24
N SER A 116 1.13 0.09 24.37
CA SER A 116 0.14 0.03 23.28
C SER A 116 -1.29 -0.03 23.82
N TYR A 117 -2.21 0.59 23.05
CA TYR A 117 -3.63 0.64 23.43
C TYR A 117 -4.38 -0.66 23.11
N TYR A 118 -3.95 -1.36 22.10
CA TYR A 118 -4.66 -2.53 21.56
C TYR A 118 -3.78 -3.77 21.54
N ASP A 119 -4.45 -4.92 21.66
CA ASP A 119 -3.88 -6.25 21.44
C ASP A 119 -4.23 -6.73 20.02
N THR A 120 -3.21 -7.12 19.28
CA THR A 120 -3.32 -7.58 17.87
C THR A 120 -3.26 -9.10 17.73
N ALA A 121 -3.38 -9.87 18.82
CA ALA A 121 -3.46 -11.32 18.74
C ALA A 121 -4.57 -11.82 17.77
N PRO A 122 -5.77 -11.18 17.70
CA PRO A 122 -6.78 -11.59 16.71
C PRO A 122 -6.30 -11.49 15.25
N LEU A 123 -5.39 -10.57 14.93
CA LEU A 123 -4.82 -10.48 13.57
C LEU A 123 -3.90 -11.64 13.25
N LEU A 124 -3.15 -12.13 14.24
CA LEU A 124 -2.31 -13.32 14.05
C LEU A 124 -3.17 -14.51 13.61
N ASP A 125 -4.23 -14.81 14.36
CA ASP A 125 -5.14 -15.91 14.06
C ASP A 125 -5.78 -15.75 12.67
N THR A 126 -6.17 -14.53 12.32
CA THR A 126 -6.77 -14.23 11.01
C THR A 126 -5.79 -14.44 9.86
N LEU A 127 -4.54 -14.00 10.03
CA LEU A 127 -3.51 -14.18 9.01
C LEU A 127 -3.16 -15.66 8.82
N GLU A 128 -3.05 -16.44 9.90
CA GLU A 128 -2.77 -17.88 9.84
C GLU A 128 -3.92 -18.66 9.17
N GLN A 129 -5.17 -18.19 9.30
CA GLN A 129 -6.33 -18.82 8.66
C GLN A 129 -6.50 -18.44 7.18
N LEU A 130 -6.13 -17.22 6.81
CA LEU A 130 -6.41 -16.68 5.48
C LEU A 130 -5.22 -16.68 4.53
N VAL A 131 -3.99 -16.85 5.03
CA VAL A 131 -2.75 -16.78 4.27
C VAL A 131 -1.99 -18.10 4.36
N ASP A 132 -1.70 -18.72 3.24
CA ASP A 132 -0.80 -19.86 3.14
C ASP A 132 0.65 -19.36 3.04
N PHE A 133 1.35 -19.34 4.19
CA PHE A 133 2.75 -18.92 4.28
C PHE A 133 3.70 -19.89 3.59
N ASP A 134 3.39 -21.19 3.56
CA ASP A 134 4.19 -22.18 2.83
C ASP A 134 4.19 -21.89 1.34
N ARG A 135 3.05 -21.49 0.79
CA ARG A 135 2.92 -21.03 -0.59
C ARG A 135 3.77 -19.79 -0.88
N ILE A 136 3.79 -18.80 0.03
CA ILE A 136 4.64 -17.60 -0.10
C ILE A 136 6.12 -18.02 -0.14
N ASN A 137 6.53 -18.85 0.80
CA ASN A 137 7.90 -19.30 0.97
C ASN A 137 8.38 -20.28 -0.11
N ALA A 138 7.46 -20.98 -0.75
CA ALA A 138 7.75 -21.81 -1.93
C ALA A 138 8.00 -20.99 -3.22
N GLY A 139 7.85 -19.64 -3.18
CA GLY A 139 8.24 -18.75 -4.28
C GLY A 139 7.19 -18.61 -5.38
N GLY A 140 5.90 -18.84 -5.10
CA GLY A 140 4.81 -18.67 -6.08
C GLY A 140 4.68 -17.23 -6.55
N VAL A 141 4.39 -16.32 -5.61
CA VAL A 141 4.38 -14.87 -5.82
C VAL A 141 5.33 -14.26 -4.79
N ARG A 142 6.33 -13.51 -5.26
CA ARG A 142 7.25 -12.82 -4.35
C ARG A 142 6.49 -11.82 -3.48
N LEU A 143 6.73 -11.85 -2.17
CA LEU A 143 6.16 -10.92 -1.20
C LEU A 143 7.27 -10.09 -0.56
N SER A 144 7.10 -8.74 -0.54
CA SER A 144 8.01 -7.85 0.17
C SER A 144 7.22 -6.91 1.08
N ILE A 145 7.64 -6.80 2.32
CA ILE A 145 6.96 -6.05 3.38
C ILE A 145 7.95 -5.11 4.04
N GLY A 146 7.56 -3.86 4.24
CA GLY A 146 8.41 -2.88 4.91
C GLY A 146 7.97 -2.64 6.34
N ALA A 147 8.95 -2.56 7.26
CA ALA A 147 8.75 -2.20 8.66
C ALA A 147 9.91 -1.32 9.15
N VAL A 148 9.78 -0.72 10.33
CA VAL A 148 10.80 0.12 10.94
C VAL A 148 11.35 -0.57 12.18
N ASN A 149 12.66 -0.79 12.20
CA ASN A 149 13.35 -1.30 13.41
C ASN A 149 13.31 -0.21 14.50
N VAL A 150 12.72 -0.55 15.64
CA VAL A 150 12.47 0.41 16.73
C VAL A 150 13.75 0.95 17.33
N ARG A 151 14.77 0.12 17.43
CA ARG A 151 16.05 0.48 18.08
C ARG A 151 16.90 1.40 17.20
N THR A 152 16.93 1.14 15.89
CA THR A 152 17.80 1.87 14.96
C THR A 152 17.09 3.01 14.24
N GLY A 153 15.75 2.97 14.16
CA GLY A 153 14.93 3.85 13.31
C GLY A 153 15.06 3.57 11.82
N ASN A 154 15.80 2.53 11.45
CA ASN A 154 16.00 2.18 10.04
C ASN A 154 14.78 1.48 9.47
N PHE A 155 14.52 1.78 8.19
CA PHE A 155 13.52 1.06 7.41
C PHE A 155 14.11 -0.23 6.87
N GLU A 156 13.43 -1.34 7.09
CA GLU A 156 13.86 -2.67 6.65
C GLU A 156 12.78 -3.34 5.81
N TYR A 157 13.21 -4.23 4.90
CA TYR A 157 12.31 -5.02 4.06
C TYR A 157 12.47 -6.51 4.34
N PHE A 158 11.38 -7.14 4.72
CA PHE A 158 11.22 -8.59 4.73
C PHE A 158 10.75 -9.06 3.36
N ASP A 159 11.49 -9.97 2.74
CA ASP A 159 11.28 -10.37 1.35
C ASP A 159 11.36 -11.89 1.20
N SER A 160 10.30 -12.50 0.69
CA SER A 160 10.19 -13.96 0.55
C SER A 160 11.23 -14.59 -0.39
N SER A 161 11.90 -13.77 -1.23
CA SER A 161 13.03 -14.25 -2.05
C SER A 161 14.35 -14.31 -1.30
N LYS A 162 14.42 -13.81 -0.06
CA LYS A 162 15.64 -13.68 0.74
C LYS A 162 15.56 -14.42 2.08
N GLN A 163 14.37 -14.56 2.63
CA GLN A 163 14.11 -15.17 3.93
C GLN A 163 12.71 -15.77 4.00
N THR A 164 12.51 -16.67 4.94
CA THR A 164 11.20 -17.23 5.26
C THR A 164 10.34 -16.17 5.96
N LEU A 165 9.11 -16.01 5.51
CA LEU A 165 8.14 -15.08 6.10
C LEU A 165 7.04 -15.84 6.83
N ASP A 166 6.55 -15.25 7.91
CA ASP A 166 5.39 -15.70 8.68
C ASP A 166 4.45 -14.52 9.00
N ALA A 167 3.38 -14.79 9.74
CA ALA A 167 2.38 -13.77 10.09
C ALA A 167 2.97 -12.60 10.89
N ARG A 168 4.02 -12.82 11.70
CA ARG A 168 4.66 -11.77 12.50
C ARG A 168 5.27 -10.68 11.62
N HIS A 169 5.82 -11.02 10.47
CA HIS A 169 6.37 -10.05 9.52
C HIS A 169 5.28 -9.11 8.98
N ILE A 170 4.08 -9.66 8.71
CA ILE A 170 2.93 -8.87 8.28
C ILE A 170 2.47 -7.95 9.42
N MET A 171 2.34 -8.50 10.63
CA MET A 171 1.96 -7.74 11.83
C MET A 171 2.94 -6.61 12.14
N ALA A 172 4.25 -6.84 12.00
CA ALA A 172 5.29 -5.83 12.21
C ALA A 172 5.09 -4.62 11.29
N SER A 173 4.78 -4.88 10.00
CA SER A 173 4.48 -3.82 9.03
C SER A 173 3.24 -3.00 9.39
N GLY A 174 2.27 -3.58 10.12
CA GLY A 174 1.04 -2.93 10.54
C GLY A 174 1.04 -2.44 12.00
N ALA A 175 2.14 -2.59 12.74
CA ALA A 175 2.24 -2.24 14.15
C ALA A 175 2.44 -0.72 14.35
N LEU A 176 1.39 0.08 14.11
CA LEU A 176 1.46 1.54 14.22
C LEU A 176 1.37 2.01 15.68
N PRO A 177 2.44 2.63 16.25
CA PRO A 177 2.41 3.16 17.60
C PRO A 177 1.56 4.45 17.70
N PRO A 178 0.97 4.77 18.86
CA PRO A 178 0.91 3.97 20.08
C PRO A 178 -0.26 2.97 20.09
N GLY A 179 -0.97 2.80 18.98
CA GLY A 179 -2.10 1.88 18.87
C GLY A 179 -1.67 0.44 19.13
N PHE A 180 -0.63 -0.01 18.46
CA PHE A 180 -0.15 -1.39 18.48
C PHE A 180 1.26 -1.49 19.06
N ALA A 181 1.51 -2.59 19.79
CA ALA A 181 2.84 -2.92 20.30
C ALA A 181 3.80 -3.25 19.14
N PRO A 182 5.12 -3.03 19.33
CA PRO A 182 6.09 -3.53 18.36
C PRO A 182 6.07 -5.06 18.33
N VAL A 183 6.37 -5.61 17.16
CA VAL A 183 6.47 -7.06 16.96
C VAL A 183 7.92 -7.47 16.97
N GLU A 184 8.24 -8.53 17.71
CA GLU A 184 9.58 -9.10 17.78
C GLU A 184 9.80 -10.08 16.63
N ILE A 185 10.90 -9.89 15.89
CA ILE A 185 11.41 -10.79 14.86
C ILE A 185 12.91 -10.91 15.04
N ASP A 186 13.40 -12.12 15.25
CA ASP A 186 14.83 -12.46 15.41
C ASP A 186 15.55 -11.61 16.48
N GLY A 187 14.86 -11.31 17.60
CA GLY A 187 15.38 -10.53 18.72
C GLY A 187 15.38 -9.01 18.53
N GLU A 188 14.89 -8.51 17.42
CA GLU A 188 14.69 -7.08 17.16
C GLU A 188 13.19 -6.75 17.13
N HIS A 189 12.85 -5.50 17.48
CA HIS A 189 11.47 -5.03 17.54
C HIS A 189 11.15 -4.10 16.37
N TYR A 190 9.97 -4.29 15.76
CA TYR A 190 9.56 -3.57 14.57
C TYR A 190 8.21 -2.89 14.75
N TRP A 191 8.11 -1.68 14.22
CA TRP A 191 6.89 -0.90 14.07
C TRP A 191 6.51 -0.74 12.60
N ASP A 192 5.31 -0.18 12.39
CA ASP A 192 4.73 0.09 11.06
C ASP A 192 5.70 0.86 10.15
N GLY A 193 5.87 0.33 8.94
CA GLY A 193 6.69 0.97 7.92
C GLY A 193 6.24 2.37 7.54
N GLY A 194 4.95 2.68 7.70
CA GLY A 194 4.38 4.00 7.43
C GLY A 194 4.98 5.16 8.23
N LEU A 195 5.66 4.87 9.36
CA LEU A 195 6.41 5.88 10.11
C LEU A 195 7.52 6.53 9.29
N VAL A 196 8.16 5.80 8.39
CA VAL A 196 9.30 6.26 7.59
C VAL A 196 8.94 6.34 6.11
N SER A 197 8.35 5.30 5.54
CA SER A 197 7.94 5.25 4.13
C SER A 197 6.66 4.45 3.97
N ASN A 198 5.63 5.08 3.43
CA ASN A 198 4.31 4.47 3.32
C ASN A 198 4.08 3.72 2.00
N THR A 199 5.06 3.69 1.10
CA THR A 199 4.99 2.99 -0.20
C THR A 199 6.34 2.34 -0.53
N PRO A 200 6.37 1.05 -0.91
CA PRO A 200 7.62 0.30 -1.14
C PRO A 200 8.22 0.53 -2.54
N LEU A 201 8.00 1.70 -3.17
CA LEU A 201 8.39 1.97 -4.56
C LEU A 201 9.89 1.85 -4.77
N GLN A 202 10.69 2.54 -3.95
CA GLN A 202 12.14 2.55 -4.07
C GLN A 202 12.72 1.14 -4.04
N TYR A 203 12.27 0.33 -3.07
CA TYR A 203 12.73 -1.05 -2.94
C TYR A 203 12.43 -1.89 -4.19
N VAL A 204 11.22 -1.73 -4.75
CA VAL A 204 10.81 -2.49 -5.94
C VAL A 204 11.62 -2.06 -7.17
N LEU A 205 11.91 -0.77 -7.31
CA LEU A 205 12.66 -0.24 -8.45
C LEU A 205 14.15 -0.54 -8.37
N ASP A 206 14.72 -0.57 -7.16
CA ASP A 206 16.15 -0.88 -6.95
C ASP A 206 16.50 -2.36 -7.14
N GLN A 207 15.50 -3.25 -7.17
CA GLN A 207 15.78 -4.66 -7.38
C GLN A 207 16.15 -4.95 -8.85
N PRO A 208 17.24 -5.70 -9.09
CA PRO A 208 17.63 -6.07 -10.44
C PRO A 208 16.52 -6.87 -11.14
N GLY A 209 16.30 -6.61 -12.39
CA GLY A 209 15.33 -7.34 -13.21
C GLY A 209 15.89 -7.62 -14.59
N LYS A 210 15.60 -8.80 -15.13
CA LYS A 210 16.04 -9.21 -16.49
C LYS A 210 15.05 -8.79 -17.59
N GLN A 211 13.86 -8.31 -17.20
CA GLN A 211 12.77 -8.00 -18.13
C GLN A 211 12.10 -6.67 -17.78
N ARG A 212 11.43 -6.08 -18.77
CA ARG A 212 10.55 -4.92 -18.57
C ARG A 212 9.44 -5.28 -17.58
N ARG A 213 9.18 -4.38 -16.63
CA ARG A 213 8.19 -4.58 -15.58
C ARG A 213 7.11 -3.50 -15.66
N THR A 214 5.85 -3.90 -15.46
CA THR A 214 4.74 -2.98 -15.20
C THR A 214 4.43 -3.04 -13.71
N VAL A 215 4.47 -1.91 -13.05
CA VAL A 215 4.23 -1.77 -11.62
C VAL A 215 2.93 -1.00 -11.42
N PHE A 216 1.93 -1.63 -10.81
CA PHE A 216 0.72 -0.97 -10.34
C PHE A 216 0.96 -0.46 -8.93
N GLN A 217 0.98 0.85 -8.76
CA GLN A 217 1.10 1.52 -7.47
C GLN A 217 -0.27 2.00 -7.02
N VAL A 218 -0.77 1.46 -5.91
CA VAL A 218 -2.10 1.79 -5.37
C VAL A 218 -1.91 2.61 -4.11
N ASP A 219 -2.17 3.91 -4.22
CA ASP A 219 -2.05 4.87 -3.13
C ASP A 219 -3.42 5.18 -2.51
N LEU A 220 -3.42 5.36 -1.20
CA LEU A 220 -4.61 5.60 -0.39
C LEU A 220 -4.76 7.06 0.05
N PHE A 221 -3.72 7.86 -0.12
CA PHE A 221 -3.70 9.28 0.26
C PHE A 221 -3.43 10.16 -0.96
N ALA A 222 -4.32 11.11 -1.22
CA ALA A 222 -4.21 12.00 -2.36
C ALA A 222 -3.29 13.19 -2.07
N ALA A 223 -2.30 13.43 -2.94
CA ALA A 223 -1.42 14.61 -2.82
C ALA A 223 -2.16 15.93 -3.11
N LEU A 224 -3.09 15.90 -4.07
CA LEU A 224 -3.94 17.04 -4.40
C LEU A 224 -5.18 17.04 -3.52
N GLY A 225 -5.57 18.21 -3.03
CA GLY A 225 -6.77 18.43 -2.21
C GLY A 225 -7.13 19.91 -2.16
N ALA A 226 -8.37 20.20 -1.79
CA ALA A 226 -8.86 21.56 -1.58
C ALA A 226 -8.27 22.20 -0.32
N LEU A 227 -8.42 23.53 -0.19
CA LEU A 227 -8.14 24.22 1.06
C LEU A 227 -9.19 23.80 2.09
N PRO A 228 -8.78 23.33 3.29
CA PRO A 228 -9.72 22.95 4.34
C PRO A 228 -10.56 24.14 4.82
N THR A 229 -11.80 23.89 5.17
CA THR A 229 -12.74 24.87 5.69
C THR A 229 -13.14 24.61 7.15
N THR A 230 -12.84 23.40 7.65
CA THR A 230 -13.09 22.97 9.03
C THR A 230 -11.83 22.36 9.66
N LEU A 231 -11.77 22.31 11.00
CA LEU A 231 -10.68 21.62 11.71
C LEU A 231 -10.60 20.13 11.38
N ALA A 232 -11.73 19.50 11.12
CA ALA A 232 -11.81 18.11 10.67
C ALA A 232 -11.08 17.94 9.35
N GLU A 233 -11.37 18.79 8.35
CA GLU A 233 -10.70 18.77 7.05
C GLU A 233 -9.21 19.14 7.15
N VAL A 234 -8.79 19.97 8.11
CA VAL A 234 -7.38 20.25 8.37
C VAL A 234 -6.65 18.98 8.79
N ASN A 235 -7.19 18.20 9.72
CA ASN A 235 -6.60 16.96 10.18
C ASN A 235 -6.53 15.90 9.06
N GLU A 236 -7.59 15.80 8.25
CA GLU A 236 -7.60 14.90 7.08
C GLU A 236 -6.54 15.33 6.07
N ARG A 237 -6.48 16.62 5.74
CA ARG A 237 -5.54 17.15 4.77
C ARG A 237 -4.08 17.00 5.23
N GLU A 238 -3.81 17.15 6.53
CA GLU A 238 -2.49 16.91 7.11
C GLU A 238 -2.05 15.46 6.91
N LYS A 239 -2.93 14.50 7.18
CA LYS A 239 -2.68 13.07 6.92
C LYS A 239 -2.41 12.81 5.44
N ASP A 240 -3.25 13.33 4.55
CA ASP A 240 -3.09 13.18 3.11
C ASP A 240 -1.74 13.70 2.63
N ILE A 241 -1.31 14.88 3.10
CA ILE A 241 -0.01 15.46 2.77
C ILE A 241 1.13 14.60 3.33
N ARG A 242 1.05 14.21 4.60
CA ARG A 242 2.08 13.44 5.29
C ARG A 242 2.35 12.10 4.56
N PHE A 243 1.31 11.35 4.24
CA PHE A 243 1.44 10.01 3.66
C PHE A 243 1.62 10.02 2.14
N SER A 244 1.18 11.08 1.43
CA SER A 244 1.36 11.17 -0.02
C SER A 244 2.66 11.84 -0.44
N SER A 245 3.22 12.75 0.36
CA SER A 245 4.35 13.61 -0.05
C SER A 245 5.62 12.82 -0.36
N ARG A 246 6.00 11.90 0.51
CA ARG A 246 7.18 11.04 0.31
C ARG A 246 7.01 10.09 -0.88
N THR A 247 5.84 9.50 -1.02
CA THR A 247 5.50 8.64 -2.16
C THR A 247 5.69 9.39 -3.48
N ARG A 248 5.13 10.60 -3.58
CA ARG A 248 5.25 11.42 -4.79
C ARG A 248 6.69 11.84 -5.08
N LEU A 249 7.43 12.29 -4.04
CA LEU A 249 8.83 12.67 -4.18
C LEU A 249 9.67 11.49 -4.67
N ASN A 250 9.50 10.33 -4.04
CA ASN A 250 10.22 9.12 -4.42
C ASN A 250 9.86 8.67 -5.85
N THR A 251 8.58 8.73 -6.24
CA THR A 251 8.15 8.40 -7.60
C THR A 251 8.78 9.34 -8.62
N THR A 252 8.77 10.65 -8.37
CA THR A 252 9.34 11.65 -9.27
C THR A 252 10.86 11.47 -9.40
N ASN A 253 11.56 11.36 -8.27
CA ASN A 253 13.02 11.17 -8.27
C ASN A 253 13.44 9.90 -9.01
N GLU A 254 12.68 8.82 -8.85
CA GLU A 254 13.02 7.56 -9.52
C GLU A 254 12.75 7.61 -11.02
N LEU A 255 11.66 8.23 -11.45
CA LEU A 255 11.40 8.45 -12.89
C LEU A 255 12.49 9.33 -13.52
N ASP A 256 12.91 10.40 -12.84
CA ASP A 256 14.00 11.27 -13.31
C ASP A 256 15.32 10.50 -13.38
N ARG A 257 15.62 9.68 -12.38
CA ARG A 257 16.80 8.80 -12.37
C ARG A 257 16.79 7.79 -13.53
N GLN A 258 15.63 7.20 -13.86
CA GLN A 258 15.52 6.32 -15.03
C GLN A 258 15.76 7.05 -16.34
N VAL A 259 15.24 8.28 -16.49
CA VAL A 259 15.49 9.11 -17.69
C VAL A 259 16.98 9.41 -17.85
N ILE A 260 17.65 9.81 -16.76
CA ILE A 260 19.09 10.09 -16.73
C ILE A 260 19.88 8.82 -17.09
N ALA A 261 19.57 7.68 -16.47
CA ALA A 261 20.24 6.41 -16.73
C ALA A 261 20.11 5.96 -18.20
N GLN A 262 18.92 6.09 -18.79
CA GLN A 262 18.71 5.78 -20.20
C GLN A 262 19.46 6.75 -21.13
N ALA A 263 19.52 8.04 -20.79
CA ALA A 263 20.27 9.03 -21.53
C ALA A 263 21.79 8.72 -21.48
N ALA A 264 22.31 8.41 -20.28
CA ALA A 264 23.70 8.01 -20.07
C ALA A 264 24.05 6.76 -20.92
N LYS A 265 23.20 5.72 -20.89
CA LYS A 265 23.38 4.52 -21.70
C LYS A 265 23.46 4.81 -23.20
N ARG A 266 22.55 5.67 -23.71
CA ARG A 266 22.56 6.08 -25.12
C ARG A 266 23.83 6.90 -25.48
N LEU A 267 24.31 7.74 -24.55
CA LEU A 267 25.50 8.55 -24.75
C LEU A 267 26.74 7.65 -24.75
N ILE A 268 26.89 6.76 -23.76
CA ILE A 268 28.01 5.81 -23.67
C ILE A 268 28.13 4.94 -24.94
N ALA A 269 26.98 4.50 -25.49
CA ALA A 269 26.99 3.73 -26.74
C ALA A 269 27.56 4.48 -27.96
N LYS A 270 27.56 5.82 -27.92
CA LYS A 270 28.11 6.68 -29.00
C LYS A 270 29.55 7.02 -28.76
N LEU A 271 30.17 6.75 -27.59
CA LEU A 271 31.54 7.09 -27.30
C LEU A 271 32.53 6.17 -28.05
N PRO A 272 33.66 6.74 -28.50
CA PRO A 272 34.78 5.95 -29.01
C PRO A 272 35.27 4.91 -28.00
N ALA A 273 35.78 3.78 -28.50
CA ALA A 273 36.22 2.66 -27.66
C ALA A 273 37.25 3.10 -26.61
N ALA A 274 38.15 4.02 -26.97
CA ALA A 274 39.18 4.55 -26.06
C ALA A 274 38.63 5.27 -24.81
N LEU A 275 37.43 5.82 -24.86
CA LEU A 275 36.80 6.53 -23.74
C LEU A 275 35.91 5.65 -22.87
N ARG A 276 35.65 4.41 -23.26
CA ARG A 276 34.76 3.51 -22.50
C ARG A 276 35.34 3.07 -21.18
N ASP A 277 36.66 3.08 -21.06
CA ASP A 277 37.39 2.72 -19.84
C ASP A 277 37.65 3.90 -18.90
N ASP A 278 37.23 5.10 -19.28
CA ASP A 278 37.30 6.28 -18.43
C ASP A 278 36.54 6.08 -17.11
N PRO A 279 37.08 6.49 -15.95
CA PRO A 279 36.44 6.33 -14.65
C PRO A 279 35.06 6.96 -14.55
N ASP A 280 34.84 8.14 -15.19
CA ASP A 280 33.55 8.84 -15.16
C ASP A 280 32.52 8.12 -16.04
N VAL A 281 32.94 7.56 -17.19
CA VAL A 281 32.09 6.73 -18.03
C VAL A 281 31.70 5.45 -17.29
N ARG A 282 32.60 4.83 -16.57
CA ARG A 282 32.33 3.67 -15.72
C ARG A 282 31.37 4.03 -14.57
N ALA A 283 31.51 5.21 -13.97
CA ALA A 283 30.59 5.70 -12.93
C ALA A 283 29.17 5.92 -13.49
N LEU A 284 29.06 6.56 -14.65
CA LEU A 284 27.79 6.75 -15.35
C LEU A 284 27.14 5.40 -15.75
N ALA A 285 27.93 4.42 -16.19
CA ALA A 285 27.45 3.09 -16.53
C ALA A 285 26.88 2.31 -15.31
N ARG A 286 27.32 2.66 -14.09
CA ARG A 286 26.80 2.10 -12.84
C ARG A 286 25.45 2.69 -12.44
N VAL A 287 25.02 3.81 -13.01
CA VAL A 287 23.66 4.33 -12.81
C VAL A 287 22.69 3.32 -13.42
N ARG A 288 22.11 2.49 -12.57
CA ARG A 288 21.28 1.36 -12.98
C ARG A 288 20.03 1.82 -13.69
N SER A 289 19.89 1.39 -14.92
CA SER A 289 18.61 1.26 -15.63
C SER A 289 18.77 0.14 -16.65
N GLU A 290 18.81 -1.10 -16.17
CA GLU A 290 18.92 -2.24 -17.09
C GLU A 290 17.64 -2.40 -17.91
N HIS A 291 16.47 -2.08 -17.32
CA HIS A 291 15.17 -2.22 -18.03
C HIS A 291 14.20 -1.11 -17.62
N ALA A 292 13.39 -0.66 -18.57
CA ALA A 292 12.34 0.31 -18.29
C ALA A 292 11.26 -0.30 -17.38
N VAL A 293 10.88 0.44 -16.36
CA VAL A 293 9.75 0.13 -15.49
C VAL A 293 8.63 1.10 -15.82
N ASP A 294 7.47 0.56 -16.20
CA ASP A 294 6.25 1.33 -16.39
C ASP A 294 5.50 1.37 -15.07
N VAL A 295 5.25 2.56 -14.52
CA VAL A 295 4.49 2.73 -13.29
C VAL A 295 3.09 3.22 -13.62
N VAL A 296 2.09 2.40 -13.28
CA VAL A 296 0.67 2.76 -13.31
C VAL A 296 0.26 3.19 -11.92
N HIS A 297 -0.05 4.47 -11.75
CA HIS A 297 -0.36 5.07 -10.46
C HIS A 297 -1.87 5.18 -10.29
N LEU A 298 -2.42 4.43 -9.33
CA LEU A 298 -3.83 4.41 -8.96
C LEU A 298 -4.00 5.07 -7.60
N ILE A 299 -4.75 6.16 -7.53
CA ILE A 299 -4.85 6.98 -6.32
C ILE A 299 -6.31 6.98 -5.86
N TYR A 300 -6.53 6.57 -4.61
CA TYR A 300 -7.80 6.76 -3.94
C TYR A 300 -8.08 8.25 -3.75
N ARG A 301 -9.31 8.68 -4.05
CA ARG A 301 -9.78 10.04 -3.79
C ARG A 301 -10.98 9.97 -2.87
N SER A 302 -10.86 10.58 -1.69
CA SER A 302 -11.96 10.67 -0.74
C SER A 302 -13.13 11.46 -1.32
N LYS A 303 -14.33 11.10 -0.90
CA LYS A 303 -15.54 11.83 -1.21
C LYS A 303 -15.88 12.79 -0.08
N HIS A 304 -16.59 13.86 -0.36
CA HIS A 304 -16.94 14.91 0.61
C HIS A 304 -17.65 14.43 1.89
N TYR A 305 -18.20 13.22 1.91
CA TYR A 305 -18.89 12.67 3.08
C TYR A 305 -18.05 11.67 3.90
N GLU A 306 -16.78 11.50 3.56
CA GLU A 306 -15.87 10.66 4.33
C GLU A 306 -15.33 11.45 5.53
N SER A 307 -15.20 10.77 6.68
CA SER A 307 -14.75 11.43 7.92
C SER A 307 -13.23 11.57 7.96
N GLN A 308 -12.75 12.47 8.83
CA GLN A 308 -11.32 12.60 9.15
C GLN A 308 -10.69 11.31 9.71
N SER A 309 -11.51 10.39 10.20
CA SER A 309 -11.10 9.09 10.74
C SER A 309 -11.27 7.94 9.73
N LYS A 310 -11.29 8.25 8.42
CA LYS A 310 -11.50 7.28 7.33
C LYS A 310 -10.56 6.08 7.37
N ASP A 311 -9.36 6.23 7.91
CA ASP A 311 -8.36 5.18 8.10
C ASP A 311 -8.70 4.21 9.25
N TYR A 312 -9.63 4.58 10.15
CA TYR A 312 -10.19 3.74 11.21
C TYR A 312 -11.62 3.28 10.96
N GLU A 313 -12.22 3.69 9.85
CA GLU A 313 -13.61 3.41 9.55
C GLU A 313 -13.76 2.07 8.79
N PHE A 314 -13.87 0.96 9.54
CA PHE A 314 -14.04 -0.40 9.01
C PHE A 314 -15.50 -0.77 8.75
N SER A 315 -16.35 0.16 8.30
CA SER A 315 -17.74 -0.16 8.03
C SER A 315 -17.91 -1.04 6.80
N ARG A 316 -19.03 -1.82 6.79
CA ARG A 316 -19.39 -2.65 5.61
C ARG A 316 -19.54 -1.85 4.33
N GLN A 317 -19.81 -0.55 4.41
CA GLN A 317 -19.85 0.29 3.21
C GLN A 317 -18.45 0.57 2.65
N LEU A 318 -17.41 0.65 3.48
CA LEU A 318 -16.05 0.76 2.99
C LEU A 318 -15.61 -0.56 2.36
N SER A 319 -15.92 -1.70 2.98
CA SER A 319 -15.66 -3.01 2.39
C SER A 319 -16.51 -3.31 1.15
N ALA A 320 -17.73 -2.78 1.08
CA ALA A 320 -18.58 -2.85 -0.12
C ALA A 320 -18.17 -1.84 -1.21
N PHE A 321 -17.39 -0.82 -0.87
CA PHE A 321 -16.98 0.26 -1.77
C PHE A 321 -16.14 -0.24 -2.94
N TRP A 322 -15.34 -1.26 -2.72
CA TRP A 322 -14.56 -1.91 -3.77
C TRP A 322 -15.45 -2.67 -4.78
N LEU A 323 -16.66 -3.07 -4.39
CA LEU A 323 -17.63 -3.70 -5.28
C LEU A 323 -18.34 -2.71 -6.21
N VAL A 324 -18.32 -1.41 -5.91
CA VAL A 324 -19.17 -0.40 -6.55
C VAL A 324 -18.37 0.74 -7.22
N LEU A 325 -17.04 0.73 -7.19
CA LEU A 325 -16.25 1.80 -7.80
C LEU A 325 -16.47 1.82 -9.34
N PRO A 326 -17.14 2.85 -9.89
CA PRO A 326 -17.26 3.01 -11.33
C PRO A 326 -15.89 3.08 -12.01
N GLY A 327 -14.88 3.64 -11.31
CA GLY A 327 -13.50 3.71 -11.77
C GLY A 327 -12.82 2.34 -11.83
N ALA A 328 -12.98 1.49 -10.82
CA ALA A 328 -12.41 0.15 -10.82
C ALA A 328 -13.03 -0.73 -11.92
N ARG A 329 -14.34 -0.62 -12.16
CA ARG A 329 -15.02 -1.30 -13.28
C ARG A 329 -14.60 -0.81 -14.67
N ARG A 330 -14.08 0.41 -14.79
CA ARG A 330 -13.54 0.97 -16.06
C ARG A 330 -12.05 0.70 -16.22
N LEU A 331 -11.36 0.27 -15.15
CA LEU A 331 -9.94 -0.05 -15.19
C LEU A 331 -9.60 -1.04 -16.33
N PRO A 332 -10.35 -2.14 -16.54
CA PRO A 332 -10.14 -3.04 -17.66
C PRO A 332 -10.18 -2.35 -19.02
N GLN A 333 -11.11 -1.42 -19.23
CA GLN A 333 -11.26 -0.68 -20.49
C GLN A 333 -10.13 0.33 -20.72
N ILE A 334 -9.69 1.01 -19.64
CA ILE A 334 -8.55 1.93 -19.65
C ILE A 334 -7.27 1.15 -20.00
N LEU A 335 -7.10 -0.01 -19.41
CA LEU A 335 -5.90 -0.83 -19.57
C LEU A 335 -5.88 -1.59 -20.91
N GLN A 336 -7.04 -1.96 -21.48
CA GLN A 336 -7.12 -2.50 -22.84
C GLN A 336 -6.71 -1.47 -23.90
N GLY A 337 -7.11 -0.21 -23.73
CA GLY A 337 -6.62 0.91 -24.56
C GLY A 337 -5.11 1.11 -24.42
N TRP A 338 -4.55 0.82 -23.26
CA TRP A 338 -3.11 0.92 -22.97
C TRP A 338 -2.28 -0.20 -23.59
N SER A 339 -2.77 -1.44 -23.59
CA SER A 339 -2.06 -2.57 -24.20
C SER A 339 -1.97 -2.45 -25.74
N ALA A 340 -2.89 -1.70 -26.35
CA ALA A 340 -2.91 -1.41 -27.78
C ALA A 340 -2.01 -0.21 -28.17
N ALA A 341 -1.71 0.72 -27.24
CA ALA A 341 -0.81 1.82 -27.45
C ALA A 341 0.65 1.36 -27.24
N ARG A 342 1.51 1.55 -28.25
CA ARG A 342 2.93 1.19 -28.13
C ARG A 342 3.58 1.96 -26.98
N PRO A 343 4.21 1.28 -26.01
CA PRO A 343 4.77 1.90 -24.79
C PRO A 343 5.83 2.98 -25.03
N SER A 344 6.45 3.02 -26.19
CA SER A 344 7.47 4.02 -26.57
C SER A 344 6.94 5.45 -26.74
N VAL A 345 5.63 5.65 -26.79
CA VAL A 345 5.00 6.98 -26.95
C VAL A 345 4.75 7.66 -25.60
N LEU A 346 4.67 6.90 -24.50
CA LEU A 346 4.37 7.44 -23.15
C LEU A 346 5.56 8.05 -22.44
N LEU A 347 6.79 7.75 -22.84
CA LEU A 347 8.01 8.36 -22.30
C LEU A 347 8.40 9.70 -22.95
N GLY A 348 7.74 10.08 -24.05
CA GLY A 348 8.07 11.30 -24.81
C GLY A 348 7.04 12.42 -24.75
N THR A 349 5.80 12.13 -24.38
CA THR A 349 4.72 13.14 -24.40
C THR A 349 3.88 13.08 -23.16
N SER A 350 4.33 13.88 -22.21
CA SER A 350 3.47 14.61 -21.30
C SER A 350 2.82 13.85 -20.12
N ARG A 351 3.44 14.13 -18.99
CA ARG A 351 2.79 14.27 -17.69
C ARG A 351 1.35 14.84 -17.80
N ASN A 352 1.08 15.71 -18.78
CA ASN A 352 -0.21 16.38 -18.99
C ASN A 352 -1.25 15.49 -19.69
N ALA A 353 -0.90 14.61 -20.61
CA ALA A 353 -1.87 13.75 -21.29
C ALA A 353 -2.45 12.65 -20.37
N PHE A 354 -1.65 12.11 -19.46
CA PHE A 354 -2.13 11.16 -18.46
C PHE A 354 -3.06 11.86 -17.45
N ILE A 355 -2.72 13.08 -17.02
CA ILE A 355 -3.54 13.90 -16.10
C ILE A 355 -4.85 14.32 -16.78
N GLU A 356 -4.85 14.63 -18.08
CA GLU A 356 -6.07 14.98 -18.82
C GLU A 356 -6.98 13.78 -19.10
N GLN A 357 -6.42 12.60 -19.40
CA GLN A 357 -7.23 11.38 -19.51
C GLN A 357 -7.89 10.99 -18.19
N MET A 358 -7.21 11.21 -17.06
CA MET A 358 -7.79 10.96 -15.74
C MET A 358 -8.83 12.01 -15.32
N LYS A 359 -8.79 13.24 -15.87
CA LYS A 359 -9.81 14.27 -15.65
C LYS A 359 -11.12 13.98 -16.39
N ASN A 360 -11.05 13.26 -17.51
CA ASN A 360 -12.22 12.90 -18.34
C ASN A 360 -12.90 11.61 -17.88
N VAL A 361 -12.55 11.08 -16.70
CA VAL A 361 -13.15 9.90 -16.06
C VAL A 361 -14.02 10.32 -14.85
N GLU A 362 -14.53 11.56 -14.86
CA GLU A 362 -15.60 11.98 -13.93
C GLU A 362 -16.97 11.43 -14.32
#